data_f242936ebaca58e0b01693f6cbd79a75
#
_entry.id   f242936ebaca58e0b01693f6cbd79a75
#
_cell.length_a   1.000
_cell.length_b   1.000
_cell.length_c   1.000
_cell.angle_alpha   90.00
_cell.angle_beta   90.00
_cell.angle_gamma   90.00
#
_symmetry.space_group_name_H-M   'P 1'
#
loop_
_entity.id
_entity.type
_entity.pdbx_description
1 polymer ?
#
loop_
_entity_poly.entity_id
_entity_poly.type
_entity_poly.pdbx_seq_one_letter_code
_entity_poly.pdbx_strand_id
1 'polypeptide(L)'
;SDFASGYLYFGLHRTDKGWTFREWAPNATHIYMVGTFNNWEEKAAYKLKKQKNGIWEINLPADAIHHGDLYKLNVYWECGQGERIPAWATRVVQDEQTKIFSAQVWAPENPYKFKKKTFKPDTNPLLIYECHIGMAQQEEKVGTYNEFREKILPRIAEEGYNCIQIMAIQEHPYYGSFGYHVSSFFAASSRFGTPDELKALIDAAHEMGIAVIIDRKSVV
;
A
#
# COMPACT_ATOMS: atom_id res chain seq x y z
N SER A 1 -3.87 -18.27 -11.27
CA SER A 1 -3.68 -17.85 -12.64
C SER A 1 -2.84 -16.59 -12.68
N ASP A 2 -2.01 -16.43 -13.69
CA ASP A 2 -1.01 -15.36 -13.82
C ASP A 2 -1.61 -13.95 -13.79
N PHE A 3 -2.89 -13.82 -14.11
CA PHE A 3 -3.62 -12.56 -14.08
C PHE A 3 -3.74 -11.95 -12.68
N ALA A 4 -3.82 -12.76 -11.64
CA ALA A 4 -3.92 -12.29 -10.25
C ALA A 4 -2.55 -11.84 -9.67
N SER A 5 -1.45 -12.06 -10.38
CA SER A 5 -0.08 -11.78 -9.94
C SER A 5 0.50 -10.48 -10.50
N GLY A 6 -0.35 -9.61 -11.07
CA GLY A 6 0.09 -8.33 -11.66
C GLY A 6 0.89 -7.44 -10.71
N TYR A 7 0.61 -7.49 -9.43
CA TYR A 7 1.34 -6.75 -8.40
C TYR A 7 2.81 -7.21 -8.23
N LEU A 8 3.18 -8.40 -8.69
CA LEU A 8 4.56 -8.87 -8.72
C LEU A 8 5.34 -8.35 -9.94
N TYR A 9 4.63 -7.83 -10.94
CA TYR A 9 5.20 -7.36 -12.18
C TYR A 9 5.16 -5.83 -12.30
N PHE A 10 4.01 -5.22 -12.05
CA PHE A 10 3.80 -3.77 -12.08
C PHE A 10 4.18 -3.11 -10.76
N GLY A 11 4.41 -1.80 -10.81
CA GLY A 11 4.85 -1.00 -9.68
C GLY A 11 6.37 -0.96 -9.56
N LEU A 12 6.84 -0.54 -8.40
CA LEU A 12 8.26 -0.36 -8.10
C LEU A 12 8.80 -1.58 -7.33
N HIS A 13 9.80 -2.23 -7.90
CA HIS A 13 10.43 -3.41 -7.33
C HIS A 13 11.93 -3.24 -7.17
N ARG A 14 12.45 -3.62 -6.02
CA ARG A 14 13.89 -3.74 -5.80
C ARG A 14 14.39 -5.05 -6.40
N THR A 15 15.50 -4.99 -7.10
CA THR A 15 16.18 -6.13 -7.72
C THR A 15 17.66 -6.16 -7.29
N ASP A 16 18.37 -7.22 -7.60
CA ASP A 16 19.80 -7.34 -7.31
C ASP A 16 20.65 -6.27 -8.05
N LYS A 17 20.11 -5.69 -9.12
CA LYS A 17 20.80 -4.69 -9.96
C LYS A 17 20.33 -3.26 -9.70
N GLY A 18 19.40 -3.04 -8.78
CA GLY A 18 18.80 -1.73 -8.52
C GLY A 18 17.29 -1.79 -8.44
N TRP A 19 16.61 -0.94 -9.20
CA TRP A 19 15.16 -0.83 -9.18
C TRP A 19 14.57 -1.05 -10.57
N THR A 20 13.43 -1.71 -10.64
CA THR A 20 12.61 -1.79 -11.84
C THR A 20 11.24 -1.23 -11.51
N PHE A 21 10.78 -0.30 -12.33
CA PHE A 21 9.41 0.22 -12.25
C PHE A 21 8.67 -0.05 -13.54
N ARG A 22 7.41 -0.52 -13.44
CA ARG A 22 6.52 -0.76 -14.57
C ARG A 22 5.15 -0.19 -14.32
N GLU A 23 4.58 0.41 -15.36
CA GLU A 23 3.21 0.91 -15.38
C GLU A 23 2.52 0.55 -16.69
N TRP A 24 1.21 0.38 -16.66
CA TRP A 24 0.40 0.16 -17.84
C TRP A 24 -0.33 1.46 -18.22
N ALA A 25 0.03 2.03 -19.35
CA ALA A 25 -0.52 3.29 -19.85
C ALA A 25 -0.53 3.28 -21.39
N PRO A 26 -1.46 2.55 -22.04
CA PRO A 26 -1.43 2.30 -23.47
C PRO A 26 -1.52 3.57 -24.30
N ASN A 27 -2.23 4.59 -23.82
CA ASN A 27 -2.46 5.85 -24.51
C ASN A 27 -1.40 6.93 -24.20
N ALA A 28 -0.44 6.63 -23.32
CA ALA A 28 0.63 7.56 -23.01
C ALA A 28 1.61 7.70 -24.19
N THR A 29 2.13 8.92 -24.38
CA THR A 29 3.18 9.25 -25.34
C THR A 29 4.55 9.37 -24.69
N HIS A 30 4.58 9.88 -23.44
CA HIS A 30 5.77 9.99 -22.60
C HIS A 30 5.39 9.79 -21.14
N ILE A 31 6.30 9.23 -20.36
CA ILE A 31 6.15 9.12 -18.90
C ILE A 31 7.51 9.41 -18.26
N TYR A 32 7.51 10.28 -17.24
CA TYR A 32 8.65 10.56 -16.39
C TYR A 32 8.32 10.21 -14.95
N MET A 33 9.25 9.58 -14.26
CA MET A 33 9.19 9.44 -12.81
C MET A 33 9.79 10.69 -12.18
N VAL A 34 9.03 11.38 -11.33
CA VAL A 34 9.45 12.58 -10.61
C VAL A 34 9.28 12.37 -9.11
N GLY A 35 10.15 12.94 -8.30
CA GLY A 35 10.10 12.75 -6.86
C GLY A 35 11.20 13.50 -6.12
N THR A 36 11.32 13.23 -4.83
CA THR A 36 12.35 13.85 -3.97
C THR A 36 13.77 13.60 -4.46
N PHE A 37 14.02 12.46 -5.08
CA PHE A 37 15.32 12.04 -5.62
C PHE A 37 15.79 12.87 -6.83
N ASN A 38 14.91 13.60 -7.50
CA ASN A 38 15.28 14.44 -8.65
C ASN A 38 14.70 15.86 -8.57
N ASN A 39 14.31 16.31 -7.35
CA ASN A 39 13.69 17.62 -7.09
C ASN A 39 12.37 17.84 -7.86
N TRP A 40 11.62 16.77 -8.11
CA TRP A 40 10.37 16.78 -8.87
C TRP A 40 10.53 17.26 -10.32
N GLU A 41 11.75 17.18 -10.86
CA GLU A 41 12.09 17.59 -12.21
C GLU A 41 12.07 16.41 -13.19
N GLU A 42 11.64 16.66 -14.41
CA GLU A 42 11.73 15.69 -15.48
C GLU A 42 13.18 15.59 -15.99
N LYS A 43 13.84 14.49 -15.67
CA LYS A 43 15.21 14.23 -16.12
C LYS A 43 15.23 13.01 -17.05
N ALA A 44 16.06 13.06 -18.08
CA ALA A 44 16.19 11.97 -19.06
C ALA A 44 16.50 10.61 -18.39
N ALA A 45 17.26 10.61 -17.30
CA ALA A 45 17.57 9.40 -16.54
C ALA A 45 16.34 8.73 -15.89
N TYR A 46 15.23 9.47 -15.72
CA TYR A 46 13.99 9.02 -15.11
C TYR A 46 12.83 8.92 -16.11
N LYS A 47 13.13 8.96 -17.41
CA LYS A 47 12.15 8.76 -18.49
C LYS A 47 11.90 7.28 -18.70
N LEU A 48 10.64 6.85 -18.63
CA LEU A 48 10.23 5.48 -18.90
C LEU A 48 10.32 5.17 -20.41
N LYS A 49 10.59 3.93 -20.72
CA LYS A 49 10.62 3.40 -22.09
C LYS A 49 9.34 2.62 -22.38
N LYS A 50 8.69 2.94 -23.50
CA LYS A 50 7.51 2.21 -23.97
C LYS A 50 7.91 0.80 -24.40
N GLN A 51 7.21 -0.18 -23.87
CA GLN A 51 7.31 -1.59 -24.22
C GLN A 51 6.10 -2.01 -25.05
N LYS A 52 5.99 -3.30 -25.35
CA LYS A 52 4.80 -3.87 -26.01
C LYS A 52 3.56 -3.79 -25.08
N ASN A 53 2.38 -3.86 -25.69
CA ASN A 53 1.09 -3.97 -25.00
C ASN A 53 0.76 -2.81 -24.02
N GLY A 54 1.29 -1.62 -24.30
CA GLY A 54 1.02 -0.42 -23.47
C GLY A 54 1.78 -0.37 -22.16
N ILE A 55 2.77 -1.22 -21.97
CA ILE A 55 3.62 -1.24 -20.78
C ILE A 55 4.72 -0.17 -20.92
N TRP A 56 5.03 0.48 -19.81
CA TRP A 56 6.14 1.41 -19.68
C TRP A 56 7.07 0.91 -18.57
N GLU A 57 8.37 0.96 -18.84
CA GLU A 57 9.38 0.42 -17.91
C GLU A 57 10.57 1.35 -17.77
N ILE A 58 11.12 1.41 -16.57
CA ILE A 58 12.43 1.99 -16.29
C ILE A 58 13.21 1.09 -15.33
N ASN A 59 14.52 0.98 -15.58
CA ASN A 59 15.46 0.35 -14.67
C ASN A 59 16.41 1.44 -14.15
N LEU A 60 16.54 1.53 -12.83
CA LEU A 60 17.35 2.52 -12.15
C LEU A 60 18.44 1.84 -11.31
N PRO A 61 19.62 2.44 -11.16
CA PRO A 61 20.65 1.93 -10.25
C PRO A 61 20.18 1.94 -8.79
N ALA A 62 20.86 1.19 -7.94
CA ALA A 62 20.44 0.95 -6.56
C ALA A 62 20.41 2.21 -5.68
N ASP A 63 21.24 3.19 -6.03
CA ASP A 63 21.40 4.47 -5.34
C ASP A 63 20.55 5.61 -5.95
N ALA A 64 19.74 5.32 -6.98
CA ALA A 64 18.90 6.34 -7.64
C ALA A 64 17.70 6.77 -6.81
N ILE A 65 17.19 5.88 -5.97
CA ILE A 65 16.03 6.11 -5.10
C ILE A 65 16.20 5.37 -3.77
N HIS A 66 15.66 5.92 -2.70
CA HIS A 66 15.85 5.42 -1.34
C HIS A 66 14.52 5.19 -0.63
N HIS A 67 14.56 4.42 0.45
CA HIS A 67 13.42 4.29 1.36
C HIS A 67 12.94 5.65 1.85
N GLY A 68 11.63 5.88 1.77
CA GLY A 68 11.00 7.14 2.18
C GLY A 68 10.87 8.18 1.07
N ASP A 69 11.58 8.03 -0.05
CA ASP A 69 11.42 8.95 -1.19
C ASP A 69 9.98 9.01 -1.66
N LEU A 70 9.53 10.23 -1.95
CA LEU A 70 8.21 10.47 -2.51
C LEU A 70 8.30 10.55 -4.03
N TYR A 71 7.30 10.02 -4.73
CA TYR A 71 7.31 10.04 -6.18
C TYR A 71 5.91 10.02 -6.80
N LYS A 72 5.85 10.49 -8.05
CA LYS A 72 4.71 10.44 -8.96
C LYS A 72 5.18 10.16 -10.37
N LEU A 73 4.24 10.02 -11.28
CA LEU A 73 4.47 9.97 -12.71
C LEU A 73 3.92 11.23 -13.36
N ASN A 74 4.73 11.91 -14.17
CA ASN A 74 4.23 12.87 -15.14
C ASN A 74 3.92 12.12 -16.43
N VAL A 75 2.64 12.01 -16.73
CA VAL A 75 2.12 11.25 -17.87
C VAL A 75 1.65 12.22 -18.93
N TYR A 76 2.11 12.01 -20.15
CA TYR A 76 1.73 12.76 -21.35
C TYR A 76 0.90 11.87 -22.27
N TRP A 77 -0.11 12.44 -22.90
CA TRP A 77 -0.94 11.79 -23.92
C TRP A 77 -1.24 12.80 -25.04
N GLU A 78 -1.88 12.39 -26.12
CA GLU A 78 -2.04 13.19 -27.33
C GLU A 78 -2.59 14.61 -27.09
N CYS A 79 -3.55 14.76 -26.18
CA CYS A 79 -4.22 16.04 -25.93
C CYS A 79 -3.94 16.64 -24.55
N GLY A 80 -2.91 16.17 -23.82
CA GLY A 80 -2.64 16.70 -22.49
C GLY A 80 -1.55 16.00 -21.70
N GLN A 81 -1.45 16.41 -20.46
CA GLN A 81 -0.53 15.83 -19.48
C GLN A 81 -1.10 15.93 -18.08
N GLY A 82 -0.55 15.17 -17.14
CA GLY A 82 -0.89 15.31 -15.73
C GLY A 82 -0.08 14.40 -14.84
N GLU A 83 0.02 14.82 -13.59
CA GLU A 83 0.61 13.98 -12.53
C GLU A 83 -0.34 12.82 -12.18
N ARG A 84 0.26 11.67 -11.92
CA ARG A 84 -0.45 10.47 -11.46
C ARG A 84 0.32 9.80 -10.33
N ILE A 85 -0.41 9.34 -9.32
CA ILE A 85 0.11 8.33 -8.41
C ILE A 85 0.11 7.01 -9.18
N PRO A 86 1.21 6.23 -9.17
CA PRO A 86 1.25 4.95 -9.87
C PRO A 86 0.12 4.02 -9.40
N ALA A 87 -0.54 3.35 -10.34
CA ALA A 87 -1.69 2.49 -10.04
C ALA A 87 -1.33 1.32 -9.08
N TRP A 88 -0.09 0.86 -9.13
CA TRP A 88 0.44 -0.25 -8.33
C TRP A 88 1.32 0.21 -7.16
N ALA A 89 1.18 1.47 -6.73
CA ALA A 89 1.90 1.95 -5.55
C ALA A 89 1.49 1.15 -4.30
N THR A 90 2.46 0.64 -3.57
CA THR A 90 2.24 -0.16 -2.34
C THR A 90 2.22 0.69 -1.07
N ARG A 91 2.64 1.93 -1.17
CA ARG A 91 2.57 2.94 -0.11
C ARG A 91 2.25 4.29 -0.72
N VAL A 92 1.23 4.96 -0.17
CA VAL A 92 0.85 6.33 -0.53
C VAL A 92 0.69 7.11 0.76
N VAL A 93 1.19 8.33 0.79
CA VAL A 93 1.15 9.19 1.97
C VAL A 93 0.62 10.57 1.59
N GLN A 94 -0.02 11.23 2.53
CA GLN A 94 -0.50 12.59 2.39
C GLN A 94 0.44 13.55 3.12
N ASP A 95 0.87 14.60 2.45
CA ASP A 95 1.59 15.71 3.08
C ASP A 95 0.65 16.46 4.03
N GLU A 96 1.11 16.73 5.25
CA GLU A 96 0.27 17.32 6.31
C GLU A 96 -0.11 18.77 6.02
N GLN A 97 0.72 19.52 5.33
CA GLN A 97 0.50 20.95 5.06
C GLN A 97 -0.29 21.16 3.76
N THR A 98 0.18 20.53 2.67
CA THR A 98 -0.43 20.73 1.35
C THR A 98 -1.63 19.83 1.10
N LYS A 99 -1.78 18.76 1.88
CA LYS A 99 -2.78 17.70 1.70
C LYS A 99 -2.65 16.94 0.38
N ILE A 100 -1.53 17.08 -0.30
CA ILE A 100 -1.22 16.39 -1.54
C ILE A 100 -0.78 14.95 -1.25
N PHE A 101 -1.31 14.00 -1.98
CA PHE A 101 -0.89 12.60 -1.91
C PHE A 101 0.25 12.32 -2.89
N SER A 102 1.19 11.49 -2.46
CA SER A 102 2.29 10.98 -3.27
C SER A 102 2.54 9.50 -2.95
N ALA A 103 2.99 8.73 -3.94
CA ALA A 103 3.54 7.42 -3.66
C ALA A 103 4.83 7.57 -2.86
N GLN A 104 5.10 6.62 -1.97
CA GLN A 104 6.33 6.57 -1.17
C GLN A 104 7.05 5.25 -1.39
N VAL A 105 8.35 5.32 -1.59
CA VAL A 105 9.21 4.14 -1.67
C VAL A 105 9.26 3.46 -0.30
N TRP A 106 8.71 2.25 -0.21
CA TRP A 106 8.77 1.46 1.01
C TRP A 106 9.76 0.30 0.86
N ALA A 107 10.99 0.54 1.29
CA ALA A 107 12.08 -0.42 1.26
C ALA A 107 13.00 -0.21 2.47
N PRO A 108 12.51 -0.46 3.69
CA PRO A 108 13.31 -0.28 4.89
C PRO A 108 14.54 -1.22 4.86
N GLU A 109 15.61 -0.80 5.50
CA GLU A 109 16.83 -1.61 5.63
C GLU A 109 16.55 -2.96 6.29
N ASN A 110 15.68 -2.95 7.30
CA ASN A 110 15.24 -4.14 8.01
C ASN A 110 13.73 -4.35 7.77
N PRO A 111 13.32 -4.99 6.64
CA PRO A 111 11.91 -5.22 6.35
C PRO A 111 11.29 -6.17 7.38
N TYR A 112 10.02 -5.92 7.70
CA TYR A 112 9.29 -6.76 8.64
C TYR A 112 9.29 -8.23 8.20
N LYS A 113 9.65 -9.12 9.12
CA LYS A 113 9.63 -10.57 8.91
C LYS A 113 8.56 -11.20 9.81
N PHE A 114 7.59 -11.86 9.19
CA PHE A 114 6.58 -12.58 9.93
C PHE A 114 7.23 -13.67 10.82
N LYS A 115 6.87 -13.67 12.10
CA LYS A 115 7.27 -14.70 13.07
C LYS A 115 6.49 -15.98 12.81
N LYS A 116 5.18 -15.85 12.57
CA LYS A 116 4.28 -16.96 12.23
C LYS A 116 4.30 -17.21 10.71
N LYS A 117 5.27 -17.98 10.24
CA LYS A 117 5.45 -18.26 8.80
C LYS A 117 4.33 -19.09 8.18
N THR A 118 3.66 -19.91 8.97
CA THR A 118 2.50 -20.71 8.54
C THR A 118 1.38 -20.53 9.57
N PHE A 119 0.22 -20.13 9.07
CA PHE A 119 -0.99 -19.99 9.87
C PHE A 119 -2.11 -20.82 9.23
N LYS A 120 -2.76 -21.65 10.05
CA LYS A 120 -3.97 -22.36 9.65
C LYS A 120 -5.07 -21.92 10.61
N PRO A 121 -6.10 -21.19 10.09
CA PRO A 121 -7.20 -20.77 10.94
C PRO A 121 -8.02 -21.97 11.42
N ASP A 122 -8.48 -21.91 12.67
CA ASP A 122 -9.59 -22.73 13.11
C ASP A 122 -10.88 -22.11 12.58
N THR A 123 -11.57 -22.84 11.72
CA THR A 123 -12.78 -22.36 11.04
C THR A 123 -14.06 -23.08 11.49
N ASN A 124 -14.02 -23.82 12.61
CA ASN A 124 -15.15 -24.62 13.05
C ASN A 124 -15.49 -24.41 14.54
N PRO A 125 -16.42 -23.53 14.89
CA PRO A 125 -17.09 -22.53 14.07
C PRO A 125 -16.19 -21.29 13.85
N LEU A 126 -16.44 -20.57 12.75
CA LEU A 126 -15.79 -19.28 12.52
C LEU A 126 -16.57 -18.17 13.22
N LEU A 127 -15.96 -17.53 14.21
CA LEU A 127 -16.48 -16.39 14.96
C LEU A 127 -15.75 -15.14 14.53
N ILE A 128 -16.43 -14.28 13.78
CA ILE A 128 -15.84 -13.10 13.14
C ILE A 128 -16.18 -11.84 13.94
N TYR A 129 -15.15 -11.07 14.28
CA TYR A 129 -15.28 -9.71 14.81
C TYR A 129 -14.96 -8.71 13.71
N GLU A 130 -15.96 -7.95 13.25
CA GLU A 130 -15.74 -6.87 12.28
C GLU A 130 -15.27 -5.60 12.99
N CYS A 131 -14.22 -4.96 12.46
CA CYS A 131 -13.60 -3.81 13.09
C CYS A 131 -13.11 -2.78 12.08
N HIS A 132 -13.07 -1.51 12.52
CA HIS A 132 -12.45 -0.40 11.82
C HIS A 132 -11.26 0.11 12.64
N ILE A 133 -10.05 0.04 12.08
CA ILE A 133 -8.80 0.36 12.81
C ILE A 133 -8.86 1.74 13.45
N GLY A 134 -9.28 2.76 12.71
CA GLY A 134 -9.31 4.13 13.20
C GLY A 134 -10.38 4.42 14.25
N MET A 135 -11.41 3.57 14.41
CA MET A 135 -12.56 3.81 15.27
C MET A 135 -12.67 2.82 16.44
N ALA A 136 -11.78 1.85 16.53
CA ALA A 136 -11.86 0.77 17.51
C ALA A 136 -11.47 1.17 18.96
N GLN A 137 -11.23 2.44 19.22
CA GLN A 137 -10.78 2.95 20.51
C GLN A 137 -11.77 3.96 21.10
N GLN A 138 -11.63 4.23 22.42
CA GLN A 138 -12.48 5.18 23.15
C GLN A 138 -11.99 6.64 23.04
N GLU A 139 -10.70 6.83 22.76
CA GLU A 139 -10.11 8.16 22.62
C GLU A 139 -10.64 8.85 21.35
N GLU A 140 -10.94 10.16 21.44
CA GLU A 140 -11.44 10.98 20.31
C GLU A 140 -10.31 11.31 19.32
N LYS A 141 -9.75 10.29 18.69
CA LYS A 141 -8.70 10.38 17.66
C LYS A 141 -8.79 9.20 16.70
N VAL A 142 -8.11 9.29 15.58
CA VAL A 142 -7.95 8.16 14.67
C VAL A 142 -6.98 7.14 15.30
N GLY A 143 -7.43 5.91 15.47
CA GLY A 143 -6.61 4.80 15.98
C GLY A 143 -5.56 4.34 14.97
N THR A 144 -4.52 3.66 15.48
CA THR A 144 -3.41 3.15 14.67
C THR A 144 -3.37 1.62 14.68
N TYR A 145 -2.62 1.02 13.72
CA TYR A 145 -2.37 -0.42 13.69
C TYR A 145 -1.73 -0.92 14.99
N ASN A 146 -0.79 -0.16 15.55
CA ASN A 146 -0.13 -0.51 16.82
C ASN A 146 -1.09 -0.45 18.00
N GLU A 147 -1.88 0.60 18.12
CA GLU A 147 -2.87 0.71 19.20
C GLU A 147 -3.91 -0.39 19.13
N PHE A 148 -4.39 -0.74 17.93
CA PHE A 148 -5.30 -1.85 17.74
C PHE A 148 -4.65 -3.17 18.17
N ARG A 149 -3.42 -3.43 17.74
CA ARG A 149 -2.66 -4.63 18.09
C ARG A 149 -2.47 -4.77 19.60
N GLU A 150 -2.18 -3.67 20.29
CA GLU A 150 -1.80 -3.69 21.71
C GLU A 150 -2.98 -3.63 22.66
N LYS A 151 -4.04 -2.89 22.28
CA LYS A 151 -5.16 -2.59 23.19
C LYS A 151 -6.46 -3.35 22.84
N ILE A 152 -6.71 -3.59 21.57
CA ILE A 152 -8.00 -4.12 21.08
C ILE A 152 -7.91 -5.60 20.78
N LEU A 153 -6.89 -6.03 20.04
CA LEU A 153 -6.73 -7.41 19.61
C LEU A 153 -6.71 -8.42 20.78
N PRO A 154 -6.01 -8.16 21.93
CA PRO A 154 -6.05 -9.07 23.07
C PRO A 154 -7.47 -9.26 23.64
N ARG A 155 -8.26 -8.20 23.69
CA ARG A 155 -9.65 -8.25 24.19
C ARG A 155 -10.53 -9.10 23.27
N ILE A 156 -10.37 -8.97 21.95
CA ILE A 156 -11.09 -9.78 20.96
C ILE A 156 -10.74 -11.28 21.16
N ALA A 157 -9.47 -11.57 21.44
CA ALA A 157 -9.02 -12.94 21.74
C ALA A 157 -9.64 -13.48 23.03
N GLU A 158 -9.68 -12.68 24.10
CA GLU A 158 -10.28 -13.04 25.39
C GLU A 158 -11.79 -13.32 25.29
N GLU A 159 -12.50 -12.62 24.40
CA GLU A 159 -13.91 -12.82 24.10
C GLU A 159 -14.18 -14.06 23.25
N GLY A 160 -13.14 -14.76 22.77
CA GLY A 160 -13.25 -16.04 22.08
C GLY A 160 -13.45 -15.95 20.58
N TYR A 161 -13.28 -14.76 19.97
CA TYR A 161 -13.28 -14.64 18.50
C TYR A 161 -12.02 -15.26 17.91
N ASN A 162 -12.17 -15.97 16.80
CA ASN A 162 -11.06 -16.62 16.09
C ASN A 162 -10.79 -16.00 14.70
N CYS A 163 -11.49 -14.91 14.36
CA CYS A 163 -11.31 -14.15 13.15
C CYS A 163 -11.60 -12.66 13.37
N ILE A 164 -10.78 -11.79 12.81
CA ILE A 164 -11.12 -10.37 12.64
C ILE A 164 -11.35 -10.08 11.17
N GLN A 165 -12.40 -9.31 10.86
CA GLN A 165 -12.62 -8.72 9.55
C GLN A 165 -12.33 -7.23 9.64
N ILE A 166 -11.20 -6.80 9.07
CA ILE A 166 -10.82 -5.39 9.05
C ILE A 166 -11.54 -4.72 7.89
N MET A 167 -12.39 -3.72 8.21
CA MET A 167 -13.07 -2.89 7.23
C MET A 167 -12.04 -2.24 6.30
N ALA A 168 -12.46 -1.89 5.08
CA ALA A 168 -11.60 -1.46 3.98
C ALA A 168 -10.45 -0.54 4.41
N ILE A 169 -9.22 -1.07 4.40
CA ILE A 169 -7.99 -0.37 4.83
C ILE A 169 -7.12 0.09 3.66
N GLN A 170 -7.60 -0.01 2.44
CA GLN A 170 -6.90 0.54 1.29
C GLN A 170 -6.81 2.06 1.41
N GLU A 171 -5.79 2.67 0.80
CA GLU A 171 -5.60 4.12 0.88
C GLU A 171 -6.79 4.87 0.31
N HIS A 172 -7.26 5.85 1.06
CA HIS A 172 -8.44 6.66 0.75
C HIS A 172 -8.26 8.09 1.25
N PRO A 173 -8.67 9.11 0.47
CA PRO A 173 -8.45 10.52 0.82
C PRO A 173 -9.44 11.01 1.89
N TYR A 174 -10.65 10.45 1.92
CA TYR A 174 -11.72 10.90 2.80
C TYR A 174 -11.98 9.89 3.93
N TYR A 175 -11.63 10.28 5.16
CA TYR A 175 -11.78 9.42 6.35
C TYR A 175 -13.22 8.97 6.58
N GLY A 176 -14.19 9.85 6.38
CA GLY A 176 -15.62 9.54 6.54
C GLY A 176 -16.19 8.53 5.54
N SER A 177 -15.39 8.11 4.54
CA SER A 177 -15.75 6.98 3.67
C SER A 177 -15.51 5.62 4.32
N PHE A 178 -14.88 5.56 5.49
CA PHE A 178 -14.47 4.33 6.18
C PHE A 178 -13.60 3.40 5.33
N GLY A 179 -12.85 3.97 4.37
CA GLY A 179 -12.01 3.21 3.43
C GLY A 179 -12.71 2.76 2.14
N TYR A 180 -13.99 3.10 1.95
CA TYR A 180 -14.74 2.67 0.77
C TYR A 180 -14.65 3.62 -0.44
N HIS A 181 -14.01 4.79 -0.31
CA HIS A 181 -13.61 5.64 -1.44
C HIS A 181 -12.11 5.46 -1.74
N VAL A 182 -11.76 4.28 -2.24
CA VAL A 182 -10.37 3.87 -2.48
C VAL A 182 -9.72 4.75 -3.55
N SER A 183 -8.53 5.27 -3.26
CA SER A 183 -7.67 5.98 -4.22
C SER A 183 -6.49 5.14 -4.71
N SER A 184 -6.01 4.19 -3.90
CA SER A 184 -4.87 3.33 -4.23
C SER A 184 -5.11 1.91 -3.75
N PHE A 185 -5.37 0.99 -4.69
CA PHE A 185 -5.85 -0.36 -4.39
C PHE A 185 -4.81 -1.28 -3.77
N PHE A 186 -3.51 -0.99 -3.97
CA PHE A 186 -2.40 -1.82 -3.51
C PHE A 186 -1.67 -1.22 -2.30
N ALA A 187 -2.09 -0.04 -1.83
CA ALA A 187 -1.55 0.61 -0.66
C ALA A 187 -2.51 0.48 0.52
N ALA A 188 -1.99 0.07 1.68
CA ALA A 188 -2.71 0.18 2.93
C ALA A 188 -2.73 1.64 3.40
N SER A 189 -3.83 2.07 4.04
CA SER A 189 -3.99 3.45 4.47
C SER A 189 -2.84 3.88 5.39
N SER A 190 -2.18 4.95 5.00
CA SER A 190 -1.12 5.58 5.76
C SER A 190 -1.61 6.29 7.01
N ARG A 191 -2.90 6.58 7.08
CA ARG A 191 -3.57 7.22 8.22
C ARG A 191 -3.48 6.39 9.49
N PHE A 192 -3.45 5.07 9.37
CA PHE A 192 -3.40 4.16 10.52
C PHE A 192 -1.98 3.70 10.87
N GLY A 193 -0.98 4.06 10.08
CA GLY A 193 0.42 3.70 10.31
C GLY A 193 1.17 3.24 9.07
N THR A 194 2.20 2.45 9.29
CA THR A 194 3.10 1.96 8.25
C THR A 194 2.70 0.56 7.76
N PRO A 195 3.17 0.13 6.58
CA PRO A 195 3.00 -1.25 6.13
C PRO A 195 3.53 -2.30 7.12
N ASP A 196 4.65 -2.01 7.79
CA ASP A 196 5.25 -2.94 8.74
C ASP A 196 4.44 -3.04 10.04
N GLU A 197 3.79 -1.97 10.47
CA GLU A 197 2.85 -1.99 11.61
C GLU A 197 1.60 -2.83 11.28
N LEU A 198 1.07 -2.74 10.08
CA LEU A 198 -0.03 -3.62 9.64
C LEU A 198 0.40 -5.09 9.60
N LYS A 199 1.62 -5.38 9.09
CA LYS A 199 2.15 -6.75 9.12
C LYS A 199 2.31 -7.25 10.56
N ALA A 200 2.79 -6.39 11.47
CA ALA A 200 2.91 -6.72 12.89
C ALA A 200 1.55 -7.00 13.55
N LEU A 201 0.51 -6.27 13.18
CA LEU A 201 -0.86 -6.53 13.63
C LEU A 201 -1.34 -7.91 13.16
N ILE A 202 -1.16 -8.21 11.87
CA ILE A 202 -1.56 -9.51 11.29
C ILE A 202 -0.80 -10.66 11.95
N ASP A 203 0.51 -10.50 12.17
CA ASP A 203 1.37 -11.50 12.79
C ASP A 203 0.94 -11.76 14.24
N ALA A 204 0.65 -10.71 15.02
CA ALA A 204 0.13 -10.83 16.37
C ALA A 204 -1.24 -11.55 16.42
N ALA A 205 -2.14 -11.24 15.48
CA ALA A 205 -3.41 -11.96 15.35
C ALA A 205 -3.18 -13.46 15.11
N HIS A 206 -2.28 -13.80 14.21
CA HIS A 206 -1.91 -15.19 13.93
C HIS A 206 -1.24 -15.88 15.13
N GLU A 207 -0.43 -15.17 15.93
CA GLU A 207 0.16 -15.69 17.16
C GLU A 207 -0.92 -16.04 18.21
N MET A 208 -2.04 -15.29 18.24
CA MET A 208 -3.21 -15.53 19.08
C MET A 208 -4.21 -16.54 18.49
N GLY A 209 -3.94 -17.11 17.32
CA GLY A 209 -4.84 -18.04 16.65
C GLY A 209 -5.99 -17.37 15.88
N ILE A 210 -5.96 -16.05 15.72
CA ILE A 210 -6.99 -15.25 15.07
C ILE A 210 -6.67 -15.10 13.58
N ALA A 211 -7.59 -15.50 12.72
CA ALA A 211 -7.53 -15.24 11.29
C ALA A 211 -7.79 -13.76 10.99
N VAL A 212 -7.21 -13.25 9.90
CA VAL A 212 -7.41 -11.87 9.46
C VAL A 212 -8.03 -11.87 8.06
N ILE A 213 -9.21 -11.29 7.95
CA ILE A 213 -9.89 -10.98 6.69
C ILE A 213 -9.75 -9.48 6.46
N ILE A 214 -9.34 -9.10 5.26
CA ILE A 214 -9.31 -7.70 4.83
C ILE A 214 -10.49 -7.48 3.89
N ASP A 215 -11.42 -6.62 4.31
CA ASP A 215 -12.50 -6.17 3.45
C ASP A 215 -11.95 -5.26 2.35
N ARG A 216 -12.47 -5.41 1.16
CA ARG A 216 -11.99 -4.73 -0.02
C ARG A 216 -13.15 -4.20 -0.84
N LYS A 217 -13.17 -2.89 -1.09
CA LYS A 217 -14.08 -2.32 -2.07
C LYS A 217 -13.72 -2.84 -3.45
N SER A 218 -14.63 -3.57 -4.08
CA SER A 218 -14.54 -3.86 -5.50
C SER A 218 -14.92 -2.61 -6.30
N VAL A 219 -14.23 -2.38 -7.41
CA VAL A 219 -14.67 -1.43 -8.42
C VAL A 219 -15.87 -2.08 -9.14
N VAL A 220 -17.01 -1.45 -9.06
CA VAL A 220 -18.19 -1.77 -9.86
C VAL A 220 -18.13 -0.95 -11.14
#